data_0916d314e13b5395e4d21ab357feae80
#
_entry.id   0916d314e13b5395e4d21ab357feae80
#
_cell.length_a   1.000
_cell.length_b   1.000
_cell.length_c   1.000
_cell.angle_alpha   90.00
_cell.angle_beta   90.00
_cell.angle_gamma   90.00
#
_symmetry.space_group_name_H-M   'P 1'
#
loop_
_entity.id
_entity.type
_entity.pdbx_description
1 polymer ?
#
loop_
_entity_poly.entity_id
_entity_poly.type
_entity_poly.pdbx_seq_one_letter_code
_entity_poly.pdbx_strand_id
1 'polypeptide(L)'
;ELVKNSAVGQYWVNTNGLACSKTYEVDVRASFDGGATWCHSSDPWGDVCLLTTTCTNALAGQPTGTGTAAGTLRLYPNPNQGDQLMLGLSAVAEGVNTVSVDIFDVFGKRVAARTIPVQDGFVNTMLELNGELANGMYVVSITAGADSYNERLVIAK
;
A
#
# COMPACT_ATOMS: atom_id res chain seq x y z
N GLU A 1 -19.67 4.89 7.89
CA GLU A 1 -18.69 4.62 8.96
C GLU A 1 -17.86 3.42 8.55
N LEU A 2 -16.55 3.60 8.39
CA LEU A 2 -15.63 2.53 8.03
C LEU A 2 -14.86 2.12 9.28
N VAL A 3 -15.23 0.99 9.89
CA VAL A 3 -14.49 0.44 11.03
C VAL A 3 -13.45 -0.55 10.53
N LYS A 4 -12.16 -0.27 10.75
CA LYS A 4 -11.07 -1.24 10.51
C LYS A 4 -10.36 -1.55 11.82
N ASN A 5 -10.26 -2.83 12.15
CA ASN A 5 -9.46 -3.32 13.25
C ASN A 5 -8.06 -3.64 12.73
N SER A 6 -7.02 -3.01 13.29
CA SER A 6 -5.63 -3.34 13.00
C SER A 6 -4.86 -3.52 14.30
N ALA A 7 -4.10 -4.60 14.39
CA ALA A 7 -3.23 -4.90 15.54
C ALA A 7 -1.86 -4.23 15.46
N VAL A 8 -1.54 -3.51 14.40
CA VAL A 8 -0.22 -2.89 14.16
C VAL A 8 -0.40 -1.40 13.87
N GLY A 9 0.35 -0.55 14.51
CA GLY A 9 0.21 0.90 14.67
C GLY A 9 0.22 1.79 13.43
N GLN A 10 -0.18 1.30 12.25
CA GLN A 10 -0.42 2.12 11.07
C GLN A 10 -1.81 1.80 10.50
N TYR A 11 -2.61 2.84 10.32
CA TYR A 11 -3.99 2.74 9.87
C TYR A 11 -4.11 3.38 8.48
N TRP A 12 -4.71 2.65 7.56
CA TRP A 12 -4.98 3.14 6.20
C TRP A 12 -6.48 3.25 5.99
N VAL A 13 -6.91 4.41 5.56
CA VAL A 13 -8.29 4.62 5.11
C VAL A 13 -8.31 4.39 3.61
N ASN A 14 -9.14 3.43 3.18
CA ASN A 14 -9.40 3.23 1.76
C ASN A 14 -10.27 4.39 1.24
N THR A 15 -9.73 5.16 0.32
CA THR A 15 -10.43 6.29 -0.30
C THR A 15 -11.12 5.93 -1.62
N ASN A 16 -11.09 4.65 -2.03
CA ASN A 16 -11.80 4.20 -3.22
C ASN A 16 -13.31 4.32 -3.02
N GLY A 17 -13.97 4.87 -4.02
CA GLY A 17 -15.41 5.12 -3.98
C GLY A 17 -15.80 6.48 -3.38
N LEU A 18 -14.84 7.27 -2.90
CA LEU A 18 -15.13 8.65 -2.54
C LEU A 18 -15.33 9.49 -3.82
N ALA A 19 -16.33 10.37 -3.80
CA ALA A 19 -16.56 11.28 -4.91
C ALA A 19 -15.40 12.27 -5.03
N CYS A 20 -15.04 12.58 -6.28
CA CYS A 20 -13.95 13.54 -6.50
C CYS A 20 -14.37 14.99 -6.19
N SER A 21 -13.37 15.86 -5.95
CA SER A 21 -13.57 17.29 -5.61
C SER A 21 -14.51 17.47 -4.42
N LYS A 22 -14.44 16.56 -3.45
CA LYS A 22 -15.17 16.62 -2.19
C LYS A 22 -14.21 16.68 -1.03
N THR A 23 -14.58 17.43 -0.01
CA THR A 23 -13.90 17.45 1.26
C THR A 23 -14.65 16.53 2.23
N TYR A 24 -13.90 15.64 2.86
CA TYR A 24 -14.38 14.69 3.87
C TYR A 24 -13.73 15.04 5.20
N GLU A 25 -14.49 14.94 6.25
CA GLU A 25 -13.98 14.98 7.62
C GLU A 25 -13.58 13.56 8.00
N VAL A 26 -12.36 13.42 8.50
CA VAL A 26 -11.80 12.14 8.95
C VAL A 26 -11.32 12.32 10.37
N ASP A 27 -11.86 11.51 11.27
CA ASP A 27 -11.42 11.40 12.64
C ASP A 27 -11.16 9.94 13.01
N VAL A 28 -10.40 9.71 14.06
CA VAL A 28 -9.96 8.37 14.48
C VAL A 28 -10.19 8.22 15.98
N ARG A 29 -10.71 7.09 16.37
CA ARG A 29 -10.81 6.68 17.77
C ARG A 29 -10.15 5.33 18.01
N ALA A 30 -9.57 5.14 19.18
CA ALA A 30 -8.89 3.92 19.55
C ALA A 30 -9.70 3.12 20.57
N SER A 31 -9.69 1.80 20.42
CA SER A 31 -10.26 0.84 21.37
C SER A 31 -9.27 -0.29 21.60
N PHE A 32 -9.14 -0.75 22.84
CA PHE A 32 -8.29 -1.88 23.21
C PHE A 32 -9.08 -3.17 23.41
N ASP A 33 -10.41 -3.12 23.32
CA ASP A 33 -11.33 -4.22 23.62
C ASP A 33 -12.26 -4.56 22.45
N GLY A 34 -11.80 -4.31 21.22
CA GLY A 34 -12.56 -4.61 20.02
C GLY A 34 -13.77 -3.68 19.77
N GLY A 35 -13.76 -2.48 20.35
CA GLY A 35 -14.83 -1.49 20.16
C GLY A 35 -15.89 -1.49 21.25
N ALA A 36 -15.71 -2.25 22.33
CA ALA A 36 -16.63 -2.23 23.47
C ALA A 36 -16.47 -0.96 24.31
N THR A 37 -15.23 -0.49 24.47
CA THR A 37 -14.92 0.81 25.08
C THR A 37 -13.93 1.60 24.21
N TRP A 38 -13.93 2.92 24.35
CA TRP A 38 -13.08 3.82 23.58
C TRP A 38 -12.15 4.62 24.50
N CYS A 39 -10.94 4.85 24.06
CA CYS A 39 -10.01 5.74 24.76
C CYS A 39 -10.63 7.14 24.80
N HIS A 40 -10.70 7.76 25.97
CA HIS A 40 -11.44 8.97 26.28
C HIS A 40 -12.96 8.80 26.30
N SER A 41 -13.49 8.72 27.49
CA SER A 41 -14.94 8.49 27.72
C SER A 41 -15.82 9.71 27.42
N SER A 42 -15.24 10.93 27.41
CA SER A 42 -15.98 12.18 27.17
C SER A 42 -15.93 12.67 25.72
N ASP A 43 -14.84 12.39 25.01
CA ASP A 43 -14.67 12.64 23.58
C ASP A 43 -13.74 11.57 23.00
N PRO A 44 -14.30 10.46 22.49
CA PRO A 44 -13.49 9.33 22.03
C PRO A 44 -12.83 9.56 20.68
N TRP A 45 -13.16 10.64 19.99
CA TRP A 45 -12.62 10.98 18.68
C TRP A 45 -11.35 11.83 18.81
N GLY A 46 -10.40 11.61 17.92
CA GLY A 46 -9.24 12.47 17.78
C GLY A 46 -9.56 13.76 17.04
N ASP A 47 -8.53 14.55 16.77
CA ASP A 47 -8.67 15.76 15.99
C ASP A 47 -9.19 15.45 14.57
N VAL A 48 -10.14 16.27 14.11
CA VAL A 48 -10.69 16.13 12.77
C VAL A 48 -9.66 16.57 11.74
N CYS A 49 -9.35 15.68 10.79
CA CYS A 49 -8.55 16.00 9.63
C CYS A 49 -9.45 16.19 8.39
N LEU A 50 -9.19 17.21 7.61
CA LEU A 50 -9.88 17.43 6.34
C LEU A 50 -9.12 16.74 5.21
N LEU A 51 -9.78 15.80 4.54
CA LEU A 51 -9.29 15.14 3.34
C LEU A 51 -10.06 15.66 2.13
N THR A 52 -9.39 16.35 1.21
CA THR A 52 -9.99 16.76 -0.05
C THR A 52 -9.55 15.84 -1.17
N THR A 53 -10.52 15.19 -1.81
CA THR A 53 -10.28 14.36 -3.00
C THR A 53 -10.10 15.26 -4.22
N THR A 54 -9.02 15.05 -4.97
CA THR A 54 -8.78 15.74 -6.24
C THR A 54 -9.17 14.84 -7.40
N CYS A 55 -9.92 15.38 -8.38
CA CYS A 55 -10.07 14.74 -9.67
C CYS A 55 -8.88 15.16 -10.53
N THR A 56 -7.82 14.40 -10.53
CA THR A 56 -6.83 14.57 -11.58
C THR A 56 -7.42 13.97 -12.87
N ASN A 57 -8.06 14.80 -13.68
CA ASN A 57 -8.14 14.52 -15.09
C ASN A 57 -6.70 14.65 -15.61
N ALA A 58 -5.93 13.59 -15.52
CA ALA A 58 -4.64 13.52 -16.16
C ALA A 58 -4.85 13.48 -17.67
N LEU A 59 -5.04 14.67 -18.28
CA LEU A 59 -4.81 14.89 -19.69
C LEU A 59 -3.30 14.94 -19.91
N ALA A 60 -2.67 13.79 -19.88
CA ALA A 60 -1.31 13.63 -20.37
C ALA A 60 -1.21 12.24 -21.01
N GLY A 61 -1.36 12.22 -22.35
CA GLY A 61 -0.89 11.13 -23.20
C GLY A 61 -1.46 9.76 -22.87
N GLN A 62 -2.72 9.55 -23.13
CA GLN A 62 -3.34 8.24 -23.05
C GLN A 62 -2.85 7.36 -24.21
N PRO A 63 -2.17 6.23 -23.94
CA PRO A 63 -2.24 5.14 -24.90
C PRO A 63 -3.68 4.61 -24.83
N THR A 64 -4.34 4.55 -25.98
CA THR A 64 -5.68 3.98 -26.16
C THR A 64 -5.64 2.48 -25.85
N GLY A 65 -5.82 2.15 -24.57
CA GLY A 65 -6.13 0.82 -24.10
C GLY A 65 -7.26 0.95 -23.11
N THR A 66 -8.26 0.10 -23.17
CA THR A 66 -9.33 -0.06 -22.19
C THR A 66 -8.70 -0.34 -20.83
N GLY A 67 -8.28 0.72 -20.14
CA GLY A 67 -7.52 0.66 -18.90
C GLY A 67 -8.45 0.62 -17.70
N THR A 68 -8.61 -0.52 -17.07
CA THR A 68 -8.73 -0.62 -15.61
C THR A 68 -7.73 0.33 -14.97
N ALA A 69 -8.13 1.11 -13.97
CA ALA A 69 -7.25 2.05 -13.27
C ALA A 69 -5.96 1.34 -12.88
N ALA A 70 -4.83 1.80 -13.43
CA ALA A 70 -3.55 1.19 -13.16
C ALA A 70 -3.28 1.21 -11.65
N GLY A 71 -3.02 0.05 -11.07
CA GLY A 71 -2.69 -0.08 -9.66
C GLY A 71 -1.48 0.78 -9.31
N THR A 72 -1.44 1.27 -8.08
CA THR A 72 -0.31 2.04 -7.58
C THR A 72 0.50 1.18 -6.64
N LEU A 73 1.78 0.95 -6.98
CA LEU A 73 2.74 0.30 -6.11
C LEU A 73 3.45 1.34 -5.23
N ARG A 74 3.57 1.03 -3.93
CA ARG A 74 4.30 1.83 -2.96
C ARG A 74 5.20 0.94 -2.12
N LEU A 75 6.44 1.37 -1.93
CA LEU A 75 7.44 0.72 -1.08
C LEU A 75 7.94 1.72 -0.04
N TYR A 76 7.94 1.33 1.24
CA TYR A 76 8.49 2.17 2.30
C TYR A 76 8.96 1.36 3.52
N PRO A 77 9.93 1.89 4.29
CA PRO A 77 10.74 3.05 3.96
C PRO A 77 11.59 2.82 2.70
N ASN A 78 11.85 3.87 1.94
CA ASN A 78 12.78 3.85 0.82
C ASN A 78 13.52 5.21 0.78
N PRO A 79 14.81 5.28 1.15
CA PRO A 79 15.72 4.17 1.44
C PRO A 79 15.36 3.32 2.64
N ASN A 80 15.80 2.04 2.62
CA ASN A 80 15.52 1.01 3.60
C ASN A 80 16.80 0.52 4.26
N GLN A 81 16.75 0.16 5.55
CA GLN A 81 17.90 -0.37 6.29
C GLN A 81 18.11 -1.88 6.06
N GLY A 82 17.28 -2.53 5.26
CA GLY A 82 17.41 -3.94 4.92
C GLY A 82 16.69 -4.89 5.87
N ASP A 83 15.88 -4.37 6.79
CA ASP A 83 15.16 -5.19 7.78
C ASP A 83 13.75 -5.51 7.30
N GLN A 84 12.89 -4.49 7.24
CA GLN A 84 11.47 -4.62 6.92
C GLN A 84 11.08 -3.63 5.82
N LEU A 85 10.34 -4.13 4.85
CA LEU A 85 9.83 -3.33 3.73
C LEU A 85 8.32 -3.46 3.67
N MET A 86 7.61 -2.37 3.87
CA MET A 86 6.18 -2.32 3.61
C MET A 86 5.91 -2.22 2.12
N LEU A 87 5.03 -3.07 1.63
CA LEU A 87 4.58 -3.13 0.27
C LEU A 87 3.08 -2.88 0.21
N GLY A 88 2.69 -1.84 -0.51
CA GLY A 88 1.31 -1.51 -0.80
C GLY A 88 1.06 -1.52 -2.32
N LEU A 89 0.10 -2.32 -2.77
CA LEU A 89 -0.39 -2.32 -4.15
C LEU A 89 -1.91 -2.15 -4.13
N SER A 90 -2.41 -1.18 -4.87
CA SER A 90 -3.85 -0.90 -4.99
C SER A 90 -4.37 -1.27 -6.37
N ALA A 91 -5.69 -1.41 -6.49
CA ALA A 91 -6.40 -1.67 -7.74
C ALA A 91 -5.90 -2.93 -8.48
N VAL A 92 -5.69 -4.02 -7.73
CA VAL A 92 -5.44 -5.34 -8.30
C VAL A 92 -6.72 -5.82 -9.00
N ALA A 93 -6.59 -6.37 -10.21
CA ALA A 93 -7.72 -6.83 -11.01
C ALA A 93 -8.55 -7.89 -10.29
N GLU A 94 -9.86 -7.89 -10.53
CA GLU A 94 -10.75 -8.93 -10.00
C GLU A 94 -10.31 -10.33 -10.44
N GLY A 95 -10.43 -11.30 -9.53
CA GLY A 95 -10.03 -12.67 -9.77
C GLY A 95 -8.55 -12.97 -9.53
N VAL A 96 -7.70 -11.96 -9.29
CA VAL A 96 -6.32 -12.16 -8.86
C VAL A 96 -6.29 -12.36 -7.35
N ASN A 97 -6.03 -13.59 -6.92
CA ASN A 97 -6.01 -13.95 -5.48
C ASN A 97 -4.62 -13.86 -4.86
N THR A 98 -3.58 -13.86 -5.68
CA THR A 98 -2.20 -13.75 -5.23
C THR A 98 -1.38 -12.93 -6.20
N VAL A 99 -0.34 -12.26 -5.67
CA VAL A 99 0.68 -11.58 -6.46
C VAL A 99 2.05 -12.21 -6.21
N SER A 100 2.89 -12.23 -7.24
CA SER A 100 4.30 -12.60 -7.11
C SER A 100 5.13 -11.33 -6.92
N VAL A 101 6.00 -11.34 -5.94
CA VAL A 101 6.94 -10.26 -5.64
C VAL A 101 8.36 -10.78 -5.80
N ASP A 102 9.09 -10.24 -6.74
CA ASP A 102 10.48 -10.58 -7.02
C ASP A 102 11.38 -9.35 -6.80
N ILE A 103 12.51 -9.54 -6.13
CA ILE A 103 13.52 -8.49 -5.93
C ILE A 103 14.76 -8.87 -6.73
N PHE A 104 15.21 -7.94 -7.57
CA PHE A 104 16.37 -8.10 -8.43
C PHE A 104 17.47 -7.11 -8.06
N ASP A 105 18.72 -7.54 -8.11
CA ASP A 105 19.86 -6.65 -8.03
C ASP A 105 20.10 -5.88 -9.36
N VAL A 106 21.10 -5.01 -9.37
CA VAL A 106 21.44 -4.20 -10.56
C VAL A 106 21.95 -5.02 -11.76
N PHE A 107 22.29 -6.29 -11.53
CA PHE A 107 22.73 -7.21 -12.60
C PHE A 107 21.57 -8.05 -13.13
N GLY A 108 20.35 -7.84 -12.60
CA GLY A 108 19.16 -8.60 -12.97
C GLY A 108 19.08 -9.99 -12.28
N LYS A 109 19.94 -10.26 -11.32
CA LYS A 109 19.85 -11.48 -10.52
C LYS A 109 18.72 -11.35 -9.51
N ARG A 110 17.81 -12.32 -9.48
CA ARG A 110 16.76 -12.40 -8.47
C ARG A 110 17.36 -12.80 -7.12
N VAL A 111 17.23 -11.92 -6.14
CA VAL A 111 17.76 -12.09 -4.78
C VAL A 111 16.68 -12.48 -3.77
N ALA A 112 15.43 -12.20 -4.04
CA ALA A 112 14.30 -12.64 -3.22
C ALA A 112 13.06 -12.86 -4.09
N ALA A 113 12.19 -13.79 -3.64
CA ALA A 113 10.89 -14.05 -4.25
C ALA A 113 9.87 -14.37 -3.15
N ARG A 114 8.66 -13.85 -3.27
CA ARG A 114 7.54 -14.10 -2.36
C ARG A 114 6.22 -14.16 -3.15
N THR A 115 5.27 -14.95 -2.65
CA THR A 115 3.89 -14.93 -3.13
C THR A 115 3.01 -14.40 -2.00
N ILE A 116 2.18 -13.42 -2.29
CA ILE A 116 1.39 -12.68 -1.31
C ILE A 116 -0.08 -12.77 -1.69
N PRO A 117 -0.98 -13.08 -0.75
CA PRO A 117 -2.42 -13.07 -1.01
C PRO A 117 -2.91 -11.63 -1.24
N VAL A 118 -3.87 -11.51 -2.14
CA VAL A 118 -4.62 -10.27 -2.40
C VAL A 118 -5.86 -10.29 -1.51
N GLN A 119 -6.15 -9.17 -0.87
CA GLN A 119 -7.35 -8.97 -0.07
C GLN A 119 -8.12 -7.76 -0.60
N ASP A 120 -9.37 -7.98 -1.01
CA ASP A 120 -10.27 -6.93 -1.51
C ASP A 120 -9.67 -6.04 -2.62
N GLY A 121 -8.88 -6.63 -3.52
CA GLY A 121 -8.19 -5.89 -4.60
C GLY A 121 -6.96 -5.10 -4.15
N PHE A 122 -6.44 -5.38 -2.94
CA PHE A 122 -5.26 -4.73 -2.37
C PHE A 122 -4.23 -5.75 -1.89
N VAL A 123 -2.97 -5.34 -1.94
CA VAL A 123 -1.90 -5.96 -1.18
C VAL A 123 -1.34 -4.91 -0.23
N ASN A 124 -1.31 -5.23 1.05
CA ASN A 124 -0.66 -4.40 2.05
C ASN A 124 0.01 -5.34 3.05
N THR A 125 1.31 -5.48 2.92
CA THR A 125 2.06 -6.45 3.70
C THR A 125 3.46 -5.96 4.02
N MET A 126 4.01 -6.50 5.10
CA MET A 126 5.39 -6.29 5.49
C MET A 126 6.23 -7.47 5.02
N LEU A 127 7.28 -7.18 4.27
CA LEU A 127 8.28 -8.12 3.82
C LEU A 127 9.47 -8.08 4.77
N GLU A 128 9.81 -9.20 5.35
CA GLU A 128 11.04 -9.35 6.10
C GLU A 128 12.20 -9.57 5.11
N LEU A 129 13.16 -8.65 5.13
CA LEU A 129 14.37 -8.71 4.31
C LEU A 129 15.54 -9.35 5.06
N ASN A 130 15.39 -9.54 6.39
CA ASN A 130 16.34 -10.23 7.29
C ASN A 130 17.78 -9.70 7.24
N GLY A 131 17.99 -8.47 6.79
CA GLY A 131 19.33 -7.93 6.61
C GLY A 131 20.18 -8.57 5.52
N GLU A 132 19.62 -9.47 4.70
CA GLU A 132 20.36 -10.25 3.70
C GLU A 132 20.80 -9.42 2.48
N LEU A 133 20.09 -8.33 2.19
CA LEU A 133 20.42 -7.45 1.07
C LEU A 133 21.59 -6.52 1.44
N ALA A 134 22.61 -6.47 0.60
CA ALA A 134 23.71 -5.53 0.74
C ALA A 134 23.27 -4.10 0.45
N ASN A 135 24.09 -3.10 0.86
CA ASN A 135 23.86 -1.71 0.45
C ASN A 135 23.87 -1.62 -1.08
N GLY A 136 22.87 -0.94 -1.64
CA GLY A 136 22.76 -0.81 -3.08
C GLY A 136 21.34 -0.54 -3.56
N MET A 137 21.21 -0.55 -4.87
CA MET A 137 19.92 -0.35 -5.55
C MET A 137 19.38 -1.70 -6.04
N TYR A 138 18.09 -1.87 -5.87
CA TYR A 138 17.33 -3.06 -6.27
C TYR A 138 16.08 -2.64 -7.05
N VAL A 139 15.54 -3.56 -7.83
CA VAL A 139 14.25 -3.42 -8.47
C VAL A 139 13.30 -4.45 -7.84
N VAL A 140 12.19 -3.96 -7.31
CA VAL A 140 11.07 -4.79 -6.84
C VAL A 140 10.07 -4.89 -7.98
N SER A 141 9.84 -6.09 -8.47
CA SER A 141 8.87 -6.40 -9.52
C SER A 141 7.71 -7.17 -8.92
N ILE A 142 6.49 -6.72 -9.19
CA ILE A 142 5.27 -7.39 -8.73
C ILE A 142 4.46 -7.78 -9.96
N THR A 143 4.09 -9.06 -10.03
CA THR A 143 3.19 -9.58 -11.04
C THR A 143 1.85 -9.90 -10.41
N ALA A 144 0.79 -9.27 -10.91
CA ALA A 144 -0.58 -9.41 -10.46
C ALA A 144 -1.48 -9.81 -11.65
N GLY A 145 -1.62 -11.11 -11.89
CA GLY A 145 -2.31 -11.61 -13.07
C GLY A 145 -1.58 -11.23 -14.36
N ALA A 146 -2.21 -10.41 -15.21
CA ALA A 146 -1.62 -9.90 -16.45
C ALA A 146 -0.81 -8.60 -16.25
N ASP A 147 -0.96 -7.95 -15.10
CA ASP A 147 -0.31 -6.67 -14.81
C ASP A 147 1.03 -6.86 -14.12
N SER A 148 1.97 -5.96 -14.40
CA SER A 148 3.30 -5.94 -13.78
C SER A 148 3.65 -4.54 -13.34
N TYR A 149 4.19 -4.44 -12.13
CA TYR A 149 4.57 -3.19 -11.47
C TYR A 149 6.04 -3.29 -11.08
N ASN A 150 6.80 -2.22 -11.32
CA ASN A 150 8.22 -2.17 -10.97
C ASN A 150 8.50 -0.90 -10.18
N GLU A 151 9.22 -1.04 -9.07
CA GLU A 151 9.61 0.08 -8.22
C GLU A 151 11.07 -0.10 -7.78
N ARG A 152 11.77 1.03 -7.63
CA ARG A 152 13.14 1.05 -7.16
C ARG A 152 13.19 0.98 -5.65
N LEU A 153 14.02 0.10 -5.11
CA LEU A 153 14.34 0.00 -3.69
C LEU A 153 15.82 0.34 -3.48
N VAL A 154 16.11 1.19 -2.53
CA VAL A 154 17.48 1.52 -2.10
C VAL A 154 17.71 0.96 -0.71
N ILE A 155 18.76 0.14 -0.54
CA ILE A 155 19.22 -0.34 0.76
C ILE A 155 20.40 0.50 1.19
N ALA A 156 20.28 1.11 2.38
CA ALA A 156 21.29 1.96 3.00
C ALA A 156 21.33 1.65 4.52
N LYS A 157 22.26 0.78 4.91
CA LYS A 157 22.50 0.37 6.31
C LYS A 157 23.46 1.33 6.99
#